data_9b7fbf22510323da006a9cf7879f75c7
#
_entry.id   9b7fbf22510323da006a9cf7879f75c7
#
_cell.length_a   1.000
_cell.length_b   1.000
_cell.length_c   1.000
_cell.angle_alpha   90.00
_cell.angle_beta   90.00
_cell.angle_gamma   90.00
#
_symmetry.space_group_name_H-M   'P 1'
#
loop_
_entity.id
_entity.type
_entity.pdbx_description
1 polymer ?
#
loop_
_entity_poly.entity_id
_entity_poly.type
_entity_poly.pdbx_seq_one_letter_code
_entity_poly.pdbx_strand_id
1 'polypeptide(L)'
;TTYEMDQKLGTEYHKRFTEYMKFVQENDLTVDGAMTDPKGDRSLSPSRQEDPDMYMHVVEVREDGIVVRGAKAHQTGAVNSHEHLIMPTVAMKEEDKDYAISFAVPSDAEGVFMVYGRQSCDTRKMEENADMDLGNAQYGGHEALVVFDNVFVPNERVFMCREYEFAGMMVERFAGYHRQSYGGCKVGVGDVLIGAAALAADYNGVPKANHIKDKLIEMIHLNETLYACGIACSAEGEKMPAGNYQINLLLANVCKQNITRMPYEIARLAEDIAGGLMAVSYTHLRAHETSQDL
;
A
#
# COMPACT_ATOMS: atom_id res chain seq x y z
N THR A 1 12.57 12.66 8.49
CA THR A 1 11.67 13.77 8.88
C THR A 1 11.77 14.05 10.39
N THR A 2 11.69 13.04 11.25
CA THR A 2 11.82 13.24 12.72
C THR A 2 13.15 13.87 13.11
N TYR A 3 14.26 13.46 12.48
CA TYR A 3 15.58 14.08 12.69
C TYR A 3 15.59 15.58 12.38
N GLU A 4 15.04 15.99 11.25
CA GLU A 4 14.97 17.40 10.86
C GLU A 4 14.06 18.22 11.77
N MET A 5 12.98 17.62 12.31
CA MET A 5 12.14 18.26 13.32
C MET A 5 12.96 18.53 14.61
N ASP A 6 13.67 17.52 15.10
CA ASP A 6 14.50 17.69 16.30
C ASP A 6 15.58 18.77 16.11
N GLN A 7 16.25 18.78 14.93
CA GLN A 7 17.27 19.81 14.64
C GLN A 7 16.68 21.22 14.53
N LYS A 8 15.48 21.39 13.97
CA LYS A 8 14.86 22.71 13.73
C LYS A 8 14.08 23.22 14.96
N LEU A 9 13.41 22.33 15.66
CA LEU A 9 12.43 22.67 16.68
C LEU A 9 12.85 22.26 18.12
N GLY A 10 13.92 21.47 18.27
CA GLY A 10 14.37 20.95 19.56
C GLY A 10 13.44 19.90 20.16
N THR A 11 12.70 19.18 19.34
CA THR A 11 11.85 18.05 19.75
C THR A 11 12.68 16.79 20.04
N GLU A 12 12.06 15.72 20.53
CA GLU A 12 12.68 14.40 20.74
C GLU A 12 12.09 13.30 19.85
N TYR A 13 11.42 13.67 18.75
CA TYR A 13 10.71 12.72 17.88
C TYR A 13 11.63 11.71 17.24
N HIS A 14 12.84 12.10 16.86
CA HIS A 14 13.79 11.17 16.24
C HIS A 14 14.30 10.13 17.25
N LYS A 15 14.54 10.52 18.49
CA LYS A 15 14.90 9.61 19.56
C LYS A 15 13.78 8.60 19.80
N ARG A 16 12.54 9.08 20.00
CA ARG A 16 11.35 8.23 20.19
C ARG A 16 11.14 7.25 19.03
N PHE A 17 11.25 7.74 17.80
CA PHE A 17 11.10 6.90 16.61
C PHE A 17 12.21 5.85 16.50
N THR A 18 13.45 6.20 16.85
CA THR A 18 14.57 5.24 16.83
C THR A 18 14.40 4.15 17.88
N GLU A 19 13.94 4.50 19.07
CA GLU A 19 13.63 3.56 20.14
C GLU A 19 12.46 2.64 19.76
N TYR A 20 11.42 3.20 19.15
CA TYR A 20 10.31 2.42 18.61
C TYR A 20 10.75 1.44 17.51
N MET A 21 11.58 1.87 16.55
CA MET A 21 12.09 0.99 15.50
C MET A 21 12.94 -0.15 16.07
N LYS A 22 13.72 0.13 17.11
CA LYS A 22 14.49 -0.89 17.84
C LYS A 22 13.55 -1.90 18.51
N PHE A 23 12.52 -1.42 19.19
CA PHE A 23 11.47 -2.26 19.79
C PHE A 23 10.80 -3.18 18.75
N VAL A 24 10.41 -2.66 17.59
CA VAL A 24 9.82 -3.43 16.49
C VAL A 24 10.78 -4.53 16.02
N GLN A 25 12.06 -4.21 15.83
CA GLN A 25 13.07 -5.15 15.35
C GLN A 25 13.42 -6.24 16.37
N GLU A 26 13.56 -5.87 17.64
CA GLU A 26 13.90 -6.81 18.73
C GLU A 26 12.78 -7.80 19.03
N ASN A 27 11.54 -7.43 18.76
CA ASN A 27 10.36 -8.27 18.99
C ASN A 27 9.78 -8.89 17.71
N ASP A 28 10.43 -8.70 16.56
CA ASP A 28 9.99 -9.23 15.25
C ASP A 28 8.52 -8.89 14.94
N LEU A 29 8.14 -7.62 15.14
CA LEU A 29 6.77 -7.16 14.98
C LEU A 29 6.46 -6.81 13.52
N THR A 30 5.27 -7.17 13.07
CA THR A 30 4.68 -6.68 11.82
C THR A 30 4.03 -5.34 12.06
N VAL A 31 4.35 -4.36 11.23
CA VAL A 31 3.82 -2.99 11.34
C VAL A 31 3.07 -2.63 10.06
N ASP A 32 1.82 -2.19 10.21
CA ASP A 32 1.04 -1.57 9.15
C ASP A 32 1.40 -0.09 9.02
N GLY A 33 1.77 0.33 7.82
CA GLY A 33 2.06 1.73 7.49
C GLY A 33 0.80 2.49 7.09
N ALA A 34 0.02 2.94 8.06
CA ALA A 34 -1.30 3.54 7.88
C ALA A 34 -1.22 5.02 7.44
N MET A 35 -1.07 5.24 6.14
CA MET A 35 -0.96 6.58 5.55
C MET A 35 -2.29 7.09 4.97
N THR A 36 -2.97 6.30 4.14
CA THR A 36 -4.12 6.76 3.34
C THR A 36 -5.33 7.10 4.20
N ASP A 37 -5.87 8.31 4.02
CA ASP A 37 -7.12 8.73 4.65
C ASP A 37 -8.35 8.24 3.86
N PRO A 38 -9.55 8.16 4.48
CA PRO A 38 -10.81 7.96 3.78
C PRO A 38 -11.01 9.02 2.68
N LYS A 39 -11.83 8.68 1.68
CA LYS A 39 -12.09 9.56 0.52
C LYS A 39 -13.17 10.58 0.86
N GLY A 40 -12.80 11.67 1.49
CA GLY A 40 -13.66 12.84 1.64
C GLY A 40 -13.76 13.69 0.36
N ASP A 41 -14.16 14.94 0.51
CA ASP A 41 -14.11 15.92 -0.58
C ASP A 41 -12.63 16.31 -0.83
N ARG A 42 -12.09 15.86 -1.96
CA ARG A 42 -10.68 16.08 -2.33
C ARG A 42 -10.35 17.53 -2.68
N SER A 43 -11.35 18.40 -2.84
CA SER A 43 -11.15 19.83 -3.06
C SER A 43 -10.91 20.60 -1.74
N LEU A 44 -11.19 19.95 -0.60
CA LEU A 44 -11.08 20.53 0.73
C LEU A 44 -9.83 20.02 1.46
N SER A 45 -9.27 20.87 2.33
CA SER A 45 -8.22 20.49 3.27
C SER A 45 -8.78 19.60 4.40
N PRO A 46 -7.93 18.89 5.16
CA PRO A 46 -8.37 18.03 6.26
C PRO A 46 -9.30 18.72 7.26
N SER A 47 -8.98 19.93 7.69
CA SER A 47 -9.77 20.72 8.65
C SER A 47 -11.09 21.25 8.11
N ARG A 48 -11.33 21.16 6.80
CA ARG A 48 -12.53 21.67 6.12
C ARG A 48 -13.49 20.58 5.66
N GLN A 49 -13.20 19.31 5.97
CA GLN A 49 -14.13 18.23 5.66
C GLN A 49 -15.45 18.44 6.43
N GLU A 50 -16.56 17.97 5.87
CA GLU A 50 -17.88 18.07 6.51
C GLU A 50 -17.91 17.33 7.85
N ASP A 51 -17.29 16.15 7.90
CA ASP A 51 -17.05 15.41 9.12
C ASP A 51 -15.59 15.63 9.59
N PRO A 52 -15.36 16.34 10.70
CA PRO A 52 -14.02 16.59 11.21
C PRO A 52 -13.32 15.33 11.69
N ASP A 53 -14.05 14.28 12.03
CA ASP A 53 -13.52 12.99 12.49
C ASP A 53 -13.21 12.03 11.33
N MET A 54 -13.41 12.43 10.09
CA MET A 54 -13.10 11.60 8.92
C MET A 54 -11.60 11.29 8.81
N TYR A 55 -10.74 12.30 9.04
CA TYR A 55 -9.29 12.15 8.97
C TYR A 55 -8.67 12.10 10.36
N MET A 56 -7.54 11.41 10.45
CA MET A 56 -6.82 11.30 11.71
C MET A 56 -6.37 12.65 12.23
N HIS A 57 -6.76 12.99 13.46
CA HIS A 57 -6.39 14.23 14.12
C HIS A 57 -6.23 14.06 15.64
N VAL A 58 -5.53 14.99 16.25
CA VAL A 58 -5.43 15.09 17.71
C VAL A 58 -6.63 15.83 18.27
N VAL A 59 -7.33 15.20 19.22
CA VAL A 59 -8.47 15.83 19.94
C VAL A 59 -8.07 16.40 21.27
N GLU A 60 -7.01 15.87 21.89
CA GLU A 60 -6.49 16.34 23.17
C GLU A 60 -4.99 16.14 23.25
N VAL A 61 -4.26 17.10 23.80
CA VAL A 61 -2.84 16.99 24.14
C VAL A 61 -2.72 17.00 25.65
N ARG A 62 -2.10 15.96 26.22
CA ARG A 62 -1.86 15.76 27.64
C ARG A 62 -0.39 15.84 27.98
N GLU A 63 -0.05 15.87 29.25
CA GLU A 63 1.35 15.85 29.71
C GLU A 63 2.04 14.52 29.33
N ASP A 64 1.31 13.41 29.37
CA ASP A 64 1.79 12.05 29.16
C ASP A 64 1.55 11.51 27.74
N GLY A 65 0.84 12.24 26.87
CA GLY A 65 0.56 11.78 25.52
C GLY A 65 -0.47 12.62 24.78
N ILE A 66 -1.07 12.01 23.76
CA ILE A 66 -2.15 12.62 22.97
C ILE A 66 -3.35 11.68 22.89
N VAL A 67 -4.54 12.24 22.71
CA VAL A 67 -5.74 11.47 22.34
C VAL A 67 -6.05 11.78 20.88
N VAL A 68 -6.27 10.74 20.10
CA VAL A 68 -6.50 10.85 18.65
C VAL A 68 -7.83 10.25 18.25
N ARG A 69 -8.41 10.77 17.16
CA ARG A 69 -9.64 10.29 16.54
C ARG A 69 -9.54 10.37 15.03
N GLY A 70 -10.31 9.54 14.32
CA GLY A 70 -10.38 9.53 12.87
C GLY A 70 -10.26 8.13 12.28
N ALA A 71 -9.96 8.05 10.99
CA ALA A 71 -9.81 6.77 10.30
C ALA A 71 -8.67 6.77 9.27
N LYS A 72 -8.16 5.58 8.97
CA LYS A 72 -7.23 5.30 7.86
C LYS A 72 -7.83 4.22 6.97
N ALA A 73 -7.90 4.49 5.66
CA ALA A 73 -8.54 3.61 4.69
C ALA A 73 -7.52 2.81 3.86
N HIS A 74 -7.97 1.64 3.38
CA HIS A 74 -7.17 0.76 2.52
C HIS A 74 -5.84 0.34 3.15
N GLN A 75 -5.89 -0.04 4.43
CA GLN A 75 -4.69 -0.46 5.15
C GLN A 75 -4.42 -1.93 4.89
N THR A 76 -3.47 -2.16 3.98
CA THR A 76 -3.08 -3.52 3.55
C THR A 76 -2.38 -4.26 4.67
N GLY A 77 -2.92 -5.42 5.06
CA GLY A 77 -2.33 -6.25 6.11
C GLY A 77 -2.64 -5.80 7.54
N ALA A 78 -3.45 -4.75 7.75
CA ALA A 78 -3.78 -4.22 9.08
C ALA A 78 -4.26 -5.29 10.05
N VAL A 79 -5.14 -6.20 9.60
CA VAL A 79 -5.71 -7.30 10.42
C VAL A 79 -4.67 -8.33 10.87
N ASN A 80 -3.49 -8.35 10.26
CA ASN A 80 -2.38 -9.24 10.58
C ASN A 80 -1.18 -8.50 11.17
N SER A 81 -1.31 -7.22 11.45
CA SER A 81 -0.25 -6.39 12.03
C SER A 81 -0.33 -6.35 13.55
N HIS A 82 0.82 -6.30 14.21
CA HIS A 82 0.92 -6.09 15.64
C HIS A 82 0.76 -4.61 16.00
N GLU A 83 1.20 -3.74 15.12
CA GLU A 83 1.26 -2.30 15.32
C GLU A 83 0.76 -1.54 14.09
N HIS A 84 0.14 -0.38 14.31
CA HIS A 84 -0.18 0.61 13.28
C HIS A 84 0.74 1.81 13.42
N LEU A 85 1.47 2.17 12.35
CA LEU A 85 2.26 3.39 12.24
C LEU A 85 1.50 4.42 11.41
N ILE A 86 0.96 5.43 12.06
CA ILE A 86 0.12 6.44 11.46
C ILE A 86 0.96 7.59 10.89
N MET A 87 0.59 8.03 9.69
CA MET A 87 1.24 9.15 8.99
C MET A 87 0.21 10.02 8.28
N PRO A 88 0.52 11.32 8.04
CA PRO A 88 -0.34 12.17 7.23
C PRO A 88 -0.33 11.75 5.76
N THR A 89 -1.41 12.07 5.03
CA THR A 89 -1.57 11.75 3.60
C THR A 89 -1.15 12.90 2.69
N VAL A 90 -1.25 14.14 3.15
CA VAL A 90 -1.05 15.36 2.35
C VAL A 90 -0.16 16.37 3.05
N ALA A 91 0.39 17.30 2.30
CA ALA A 91 0.97 18.52 2.86
C ALA A 91 -0.13 19.37 3.50
N MET A 92 0.16 20.03 4.60
CA MET A 92 -0.81 20.73 5.44
C MET A 92 -0.44 22.19 5.61
N LYS A 93 -1.43 23.00 6.01
CA LYS A 93 -1.29 24.40 6.41
C LYS A 93 -1.54 24.53 7.90
N GLU A 94 -1.32 25.73 8.44
CA GLU A 94 -1.55 26.02 9.86
C GLU A 94 -2.97 25.67 10.33
N GLU A 95 -3.97 25.89 9.49
CA GLU A 95 -5.39 25.55 9.77
C GLU A 95 -5.60 24.04 9.96
N ASP A 96 -4.73 23.20 9.39
CA ASP A 96 -4.77 21.74 9.45
C ASP A 96 -3.85 21.15 10.53
N LYS A 97 -3.27 21.97 11.40
CA LYS A 97 -2.22 21.51 12.35
C LYS A 97 -2.62 20.32 13.21
N ASP A 98 -3.89 20.24 13.62
CA ASP A 98 -4.36 19.14 14.46
C ASP A 98 -4.42 17.80 13.72
N TYR A 99 -4.37 17.81 12.38
CA TYR A 99 -4.27 16.65 11.49
C TYR A 99 -2.81 16.28 11.15
N ALA A 100 -1.85 17.15 11.49
CA ALA A 100 -0.43 16.90 11.28
C ALA A 100 0.15 16.04 12.41
N ILE A 101 -0.18 14.74 12.40
CA ILE A 101 0.23 13.79 13.44
C ILE A 101 0.89 12.55 12.85
N SER A 102 1.85 12.00 13.59
CA SER A 102 2.44 10.68 13.32
C SER A 102 2.74 9.99 14.64
N PHE A 103 2.30 8.74 14.76
CA PHE A 103 2.41 7.96 15.99
C PHE A 103 2.32 6.47 15.69
N ALA A 104 2.60 5.64 16.69
CA ALA A 104 2.36 4.20 16.61
C ALA A 104 1.49 3.71 17.77
N VAL A 105 0.63 2.73 17.50
CA VAL A 105 -0.19 2.06 18.51
C VAL A 105 -0.28 0.57 18.23
N PRO A 106 -0.43 -0.27 19.27
CA PRO A 106 -0.79 -1.68 19.11
C PRO A 106 -2.14 -1.82 18.37
N SER A 107 -2.26 -2.86 17.55
CA SER A 107 -3.50 -3.13 16.81
C SER A 107 -4.70 -3.47 17.70
N ASP A 108 -4.44 -3.87 18.94
CA ASP A 108 -5.44 -4.19 19.97
C ASP A 108 -5.62 -3.06 21.00
N ALA A 109 -5.09 -1.87 20.74
CA ALA A 109 -5.26 -0.73 21.63
C ALA A 109 -6.74 -0.38 21.80
N GLU A 110 -7.12 0.02 23.02
CA GLU A 110 -8.50 0.44 23.31
C GLU A 110 -8.91 1.60 22.40
N GLY A 111 -10.06 1.46 21.74
CA GLY A 111 -10.57 2.45 20.78
C GLY A 111 -10.10 2.22 19.34
N VAL A 112 -9.27 1.23 19.06
CA VAL A 112 -8.90 0.84 17.69
C VAL A 112 -9.88 -0.21 17.17
N PHE A 113 -10.47 0.05 15.99
CA PHE A 113 -11.40 -0.86 15.33
C PHE A 113 -10.99 -1.07 13.88
N MET A 114 -11.09 -2.32 13.41
CA MET A 114 -10.87 -2.66 12.01
C MET A 114 -12.19 -3.03 11.35
N VAL A 115 -12.54 -2.32 10.29
CA VAL A 115 -13.72 -2.62 9.47
C VAL A 115 -13.25 -3.17 8.14
N TYR A 116 -13.62 -4.40 7.87
CA TYR A 116 -13.29 -5.08 6.61
C TYR A 116 -14.44 -5.98 6.18
N GLY A 117 -14.61 -6.08 4.87
CA GLY A 117 -15.57 -6.98 4.27
C GLY A 117 -14.95 -8.34 3.96
N ARG A 118 -15.61 -9.07 3.09
CA ARG A 118 -15.13 -10.34 2.58
C ARG A 118 -13.79 -10.13 1.83
N GLN A 119 -12.80 -10.91 2.20
CA GLN A 119 -11.46 -10.88 1.60
C GLN A 119 -11.25 -12.08 0.69
N SER A 120 -10.35 -11.97 -0.30
CA SER A 120 -10.06 -13.05 -1.24
C SER A 120 -9.47 -14.31 -0.60
N CYS A 121 -8.90 -14.19 0.60
CA CYS A 121 -8.31 -15.28 1.39
C CYS A 121 -9.18 -15.73 2.57
N ASP A 122 -10.46 -15.40 2.56
CA ASP A 122 -11.44 -15.78 3.59
C ASP A 122 -11.87 -17.26 3.51
N THR A 123 -13.00 -17.59 4.10
CA THR A 123 -13.53 -18.95 4.18
C THR A 123 -14.23 -19.44 2.92
N ARG A 124 -14.23 -18.68 1.79
CA ARG A 124 -14.93 -19.05 0.55
C ARG A 124 -14.59 -20.44 0.03
N LYS A 125 -13.33 -20.87 0.21
CA LYS A 125 -12.89 -22.23 -0.15
C LYS A 125 -13.62 -23.34 0.62
N MET A 126 -14.34 -23.00 1.70
CA MET A 126 -15.10 -23.94 2.51
C MET A 126 -16.60 -23.92 2.16
N GLU A 127 -17.02 -23.06 1.24
CA GLU A 127 -18.38 -22.94 0.78
C GLU A 127 -18.68 -23.95 -0.35
N GLU A 128 -19.95 -24.27 -0.54
CA GLU A 128 -20.40 -25.01 -1.70
C GLU A 128 -20.06 -24.25 -2.98
N ASN A 129 -19.53 -24.93 -3.98
CA ASN A 129 -19.01 -24.36 -5.24
C ASN A 129 -17.75 -23.46 -5.07
N ALA A 130 -16.94 -23.68 -4.06
CA ALA A 130 -15.70 -22.92 -3.83
C ALA A 130 -14.72 -22.98 -5.03
N ASP A 131 -14.75 -24.05 -5.82
CA ASP A 131 -13.92 -24.23 -7.02
C ASP A 131 -14.25 -23.23 -8.13
N MET A 132 -15.41 -22.59 -8.08
CA MET A 132 -15.86 -21.57 -9.01
C MET A 132 -15.48 -20.15 -8.59
N ASP A 133 -14.98 -19.98 -7.38
CA ASP A 133 -14.47 -18.70 -6.92
C ASP A 133 -13.08 -18.43 -7.52
N LEU A 134 -13.05 -17.58 -8.54
CA LEU A 134 -11.81 -17.13 -9.19
C LEU A 134 -11.00 -16.16 -8.31
N GLY A 135 -11.43 -15.89 -7.09
CA GLY A 135 -10.67 -15.13 -6.11
C GLY A 135 -9.38 -15.85 -5.71
N ASN A 136 -8.41 -15.08 -5.24
CA ASN A 136 -7.13 -15.62 -4.79
C ASN A 136 -7.20 -16.07 -3.32
N ALA A 137 -7.95 -17.15 -3.06
CA ALA A 137 -8.16 -17.67 -1.70
C ALA A 137 -6.87 -18.13 -1.01
N GLN A 138 -5.82 -18.46 -1.77
CA GLN A 138 -4.54 -18.92 -1.23
C GLN A 138 -3.57 -17.75 -0.96
N TYR A 139 -3.58 -16.72 -1.82
CA TYR A 139 -2.61 -15.64 -1.81
C TYR A 139 -3.25 -14.25 -1.70
N GLY A 140 -4.52 -14.18 -1.35
CA GLY A 140 -5.25 -12.91 -1.26
C GLY A 140 -4.69 -12.01 -0.18
N GLY A 141 -4.74 -10.69 -0.45
CA GLY A 141 -4.39 -9.65 0.51
C GLY A 141 -5.56 -9.29 1.41
N HIS A 142 -5.25 -8.66 2.53
CA HIS A 142 -6.22 -8.11 3.46
C HIS A 142 -6.19 -6.59 3.38
N GLU A 143 -7.37 -5.98 3.27
CA GLU A 143 -7.56 -4.53 3.28
C GLU A 143 -8.57 -4.17 4.35
N ALA A 144 -8.25 -3.20 5.20
CA ALA A 144 -9.14 -2.74 6.25
C ALA A 144 -9.25 -1.22 6.28
N LEU A 145 -10.41 -0.72 6.74
CA LEU A 145 -10.54 0.60 7.31
C LEU A 145 -10.19 0.49 8.80
N VAL A 146 -9.20 1.23 9.26
CA VAL A 146 -8.83 1.29 10.67
C VAL A 146 -9.39 2.57 11.27
N VAL A 147 -10.26 2.44 12.26
CA VAL A 147 -10.94 3.54 12.95
C VAL A 147 -10.35 3.71 14.34
N PHE A 148 -10.16 4.94 14.73
CA PHE A 148 -9.63 5.34 16.04
C PHE A 148 -10.68 6.18 16.75
N ASP A 149 -11.20 5.68 17.86
CA ASP A 149 -12.19 6.37 18.67
C ASP A 149 -11.59 6.74 20.03
N ASN A 150 -11.10 7.98 20.12
CA ASN A 150 -10.45 8.52 21.32
C ASN A 150 -9.30 7.66 21.87
N VAL A 151 -8.44 7.22 20.97
CA VAL A 151 -7.29 6.38 21.32
C VAL A 151 -6.21 7.22 22.02
N PHE A 152 -5.79 6.78 23.19
CA PHE A 152 -4.65 7.39 23.89
C PHE A 152 -3.34 6.88 23.33
N VAL A 153 -2.43 7.80 23.01
CA VAL A 153 -1.07 7.53 22.51
C VAL A 153 -0.07 8.16 23.45
N PRO A 154 0.74 7.36 24.16
CA PRO A 154 1.74 7.89 25.08
C PRO A 154 2.88 8.61 24.33
N ASN A 155 3.53 9.55 25.00
CA ASN A 155 4.54 10.43 24.37
C ASN A 155 5.66 9.70 23.63
N GLU A 156 6.11 8.57 24.14
CA GLU A 156 7.20 7.76 23.53
C GLU A 156 6.79 7.16 22.18
N ARG A 157 5.49 7.09 21.89
CA ARG A 157 4.92 6.61 20.63
C ARG A 157 4.46 7.72 19.69
N VAL A 158 4.67 8.99 20.06
CA VAL A 158 4.34 10.16 19.22
C VAL A 158 5.59 10.65 18.51
N PHE A 159 5.52 10.73 17.16
CA PHE A 159 6.64 11.08 16.28
C PHE A 159 6.43 12.40 15.52
N MET A 160 5.25 12.98 15.59
CA MET A 160 4.88 14.31 15.13
C MET A 160 3.54 14.68 15.76
N CYS A 161 3.39 15.90 16.27
CA CYS A 161 2.13 16.43 16.78
C CYS A 161 2.03 17.92 16.53
N ARG A 162 1.29 18.30 15.49
CA ARG A 162 1.02 19.68 15.05
C ARG A 162 2.12 20.37 14.24
N GLU A 163 3.25 19.71 13.96
CA GLU A 163 4.32 20.26 13.10
C GLU A 163 3.94 20.15 11.62
N TYR A 164 2.88 20.87 11.22
CA TYR A 164 2.25 20.79 9.90
C TYR A 164 3.23 21.11 8.75
N GLU A 165 4.23 21.94 8.99
CA GLU A 165 5.27 22.28 8.00
C GLU A 165 6.09 21.06 7.54
N PHE A 166 6.13 20.00 8.36
CA PHE A 166 6.86 18.76 8.08
C PHE A 166 5.98 17.65 7.48
N ALA A 167 4.66 17.83 7.48
CA ALA A 167 3.74 16.83 6.92
C ALA A 167 4.06 16.52 5.45
N GLY A 168 4.27 17.52 4.63
CA GLY A 168 4.64 17.36 3.22
C GLY A 168 5.93 16.56 3.01
N MET A 169 6.98 16.84 3.81
CA MET A 169 8.25 16.11 3.77
C MET A 169 8.06 14.64 4.18
N MET A 170 7.24 14.35 5.17
CA MET A 170 6.94 12.98 5.62
C MET A 170 6.23 12.20 4.52
N VAL A 171 5.21 12.80 3.91
CA VAL A 171 4.46 12.22 2.77
C VAL A 171 5.38 11.93 1.59
N GLU A 172 6.22 12.87 1.19
CA GLU A 172 7.13 12.72 0.04
C GLU A 172 8.11 11.56 0.24
N ARG A 173 8.74 11.50 1.41
CA ARG A 173 9.71 10.45 1.74
C ARG A 173 9.06 9.07 1.81
N PHE A 174 7.94 8.92 2.50
CA PHE A 174 7.20 7.67 2.54
C PHE A 174 6.76 7.26 1.12
N ALA A 175 6.13 8.18 0.39
CA ALA A 175 5.68 7.91 -0.97
C ALA A 175 6.82 7.54 -1.93
N GLY A 176 8.02 8.08 -1.72
CA GLY A 176 9.22 7.70 -2.48
C GLY A 176 9.53 6.22 -2.35
N TYR A 177 9.69 5.73 -1.13
CA TYR A 177 9.95 4.30 -0.86
C TYR A 177 8.80 3.40 -1.35
N HIS A 178 7.56 3.81 -1.12
CA HIS A 178 6.39 3.08 -1.60
C HIS A 178 6.34 3.00 -3.14
N ARG A 179 6.70 4.08 -3.84
CA ARG A 179 6.77 4.09 -5.31
C ARG A 179 7.91 3.23 -5.85
N GLN A 180 9.06 3.25 -5.19
CA GLN A 180 10.21 2.42 -5.54
C GLN A 180 9.88 0.92 -5.38
N SER A 181 9.16 0.52 -4.33
CA SER A 181 8.82 -0.88 -4.08
C SER A 181 7.99 -1.53 -5.20
N TYR A 182 7.30 -0.73 -6.00
CA TYR A 182 6.60 -1.24 -7.19
C TYR A 182 7.52 -1.85 -8.24
N GLY A 183 8.78 -1.41 -8.32
CA GLY A 183 9.81 -2.02 -9.15
C GLY A 183 10.17 -3.45 -8.73
N GLY A 184 9.65 -3.92 -7.60
CA GLY A 184 9.72 -5.32 -7.17
C GLY A 184 8.36 -6.01 -7.24
N CYS A 185 7.36 -5.53 -6.47
CA CYS A 185 6.07 -6.24 -6.34
C CYS A 185 5.29 -6.33 -7.67
N LYS A 186 5.34 -5.29 -8.53
CA LYS A 186 4.65 -5.33 -9.83
C LYS A 186 5.41 -6.11 -10.88
N VAL A 187 6.72 -6.21 -10.75
CA VAL A 187 7.56 -7.11 -11.56
C VAL A 187 7.17 -8.57 -11.29
N GLY A 188 7.03 -8.96 -10.02
CA GLY A 188 6.57 -10.31 -9.68
C GLY A 188 5.19 -10.66 -10.26
N VAL A 189 4.25 -9.70 -10.27
CA VAL A 189 2.96 -9.89 -10.96
C VAL A 189 3.15 -10.04 -12.46
N GLY A 190 4.05 -9.24 -13.07
CA GLY A 190 4.42 -9.35 -14.49
C GLY A 190 4.98 -10.73 -14.83
N ASP A 191 5.85 -11.28 -13.99
CA ASP A 191 6.42 -12.64 -14.19
C ASP A 191 5.31 -13.71 -14.20
N VAL A 192 4.33 -13.61 -13.30
CA VAL A 192 3.18 -14.53 -13.28
C VAL A 192 2.37 -14.43 -14.57
N LEU A 193 2.11 -13.20 -15.07
CA LEU A 193 1.38 -12.99 -16.33
C LEU A 193 2.15 -13.53 -17.54
N ILE A 194 3.48 -13.31 -17.58
CA ILE A 194 4.34 -13.82 -18.65
C ILE A 194 4.34 -15.36 -18.64
N GLY A 195 4.47 -15.95 -17.45
CA GLY A 195 4.43 -17.43 -17.31
C GLY A 195 3.08 -18.00 -17.71
N ALA A 196 1.97 -17.38 -17.31
CA ALA A 196 0.61 -17.80 -17.69
C ALA A 196 0.38 -17.68 -19.19
N ALA A 197 0.84 -16.58 -19.83
CA ALA A 197 0.73 -16.39 -21.28
C ALA A 197 1.54 -17.42 -22.05
N ALA A 198 2.76 -17.74 -21.61
CA ALA A 198 3.59 -18.78 -22.23
C ALA A 198 2.94 -20.16 -22.11
N LEU A 199 2.36 -20.49 -20.96
CA LEU A 199 1.64 -21.74 -20.73
C LEU A 199 0.38 -21.83 -21.59
N ALA A 200 -0.39 -20.74 -21.72
CA ALA A 200 -1.56 -20.67 -22.61
C ALA A 200 -1.17 -20.90 -24.09
N ALA A 201 -0.05 -20.32 -24.53
CA ALA A 201 0.46 -20.55 -25.88
C ALA A 201 0.86 -22.01 -26.11
N ASP A 202 1.44 -22.67 -25.12
CA ASP A 202 1.82 -24.09 -25.18
C ASP A 202 0.57 -24.98 -25.27
N TYR A 203 -0.43 -24.76 -24.44
CA TYR A 203 -1.70 -25.50 -24.48
C TYR A 203 -2.46 -25.31 -25.78
N ASN A 204 -2.35 -24.15 -26.41
CA ASN A 204 -2.92 -23.90 -27.73
C ASN A 204 -2.08 -24.46 -28.90
N GLY A 205 -0.93 -25.07 -28.63
CA GLY A 205 -0.03 -25.68 -29.62
C GLY A 205 0.71 -24.65 -30.49
N VAL A 206 0.82 -23.40 -30.06
CA VAL A 206 1.40 -22.29 -30.86
C VAL A 206 2.64 -21.61 -30.23
N PRO A 207 3.42 -22.26 -29.34
CA PRO A 207 4.52 -21.59 -28.64
C PRO A 207 5.66 -21.14 -29.56
N LYS A 208 5.73 -21.72 -30.77
CA LYS A 208 6.77 -21.41 -31.78
C LYS A 208 6.34 -20.35 -32.80
N ALA A 209 5.09 -19.90 -32.79
CA ALA A 209 4.59 -18.91 -33.71
C ALA A 209 5.27 -17.55 -33.47
N ASN A 210 5.73 -16.89 -34.54
CA ASN A 210 6.51 -15.66 -34.44
C ASN A 210 5.74 -14.55 -33.71
N HIS A 211 4.46 -14.34 -34.03
CA HIS A 211 3.63 -13.33 -33.40
C HIS A 211 3.41 -13.59 -31.89
N ILE A 212 3.48 -14.83 -31.41
CA ILE A 212 3.44 -15.17 -29.99
C ILE A 212 4.78 -14.83 -29.33
N LYS A 213 5.89 -15.21 -29.97
CA LYS A 213 7.24 -14.87 -29.46
C LYS A 213 7.46 -13.38 -29.37
N ASP A 214 7.03 -12.61 -30.36
CA ASP A 214 7.18 -11.15 -30.36
C ASP A 214 6.43 -10.51 -29.18
N LYS A 215 5.22 -11.00 -28.86
CA LYS A 215 4.45 -10.56 -27.69
C LYS A 215 5.13 -10.92 -26.37
N LEU A 216 5.64 -12.14 -26.22
CA LEU A 216 6.36 -12.55 -25.02
C LEU A 216 7.65 -11.73 -24.82
N ILE A 217 8.38 -11.44 -25.90
CA ILE A 217 9.56 -10.56 -25.87
C ILE A 217 9.19 -9.17 -25.36
N GLU A 218 8.11 -8.59 -25.88
CA GLU A 218 7.64 -7.28 -25.43
C GLU A 218 7.22 -7.28 -23.96
N MET A 219 6.50 -8.32 -23.51
CA MET A 219 6.12 -8.47 -22.10
C MET A 219 7.36 -8.52 -21.19
N ILE A 220 8.37 -9.30 -21.56
CA ILE A 220 9.64 -9.41 -20.82
C ILE A 220 10.35 -8.05 -20.82
N HIS A 221 10.45 -7.38 -21.98
CA HIS A 221 11.08 -6.06 -22.10
C HIS A 221 10.45 -5.03 -21.16
N LEU A 222 9.13 -4.96 -21.11
CA LEU A 222 8.40 -4.06 -20.23
C LEU A 222 8.64 -4.39 -18.76
N ASN A 223 8.61 -5.67 -18.40
CA ASN A 223 8.80 -6.13 -17.02
C ASN A 223 10.21 -5.86 -16.50
N GLU A 224 11.23 -6.20 -17.30
CA GLU A 224 12.63 -5.91 -16.98
C GLU A 224 12.94 -4.42 -16.90
N THR A 225 12.26 -3.60 -17.71
CA THR A 225 12.36 -2.14 -17.61
C THR A 225 11.85 -1.63 -16.26
N LEU A 226 10.74 -2.18 -15.75
CA LEU A 226 10.22 -1.85 -14.41
C LEU A 226 11.22 -2.25 -13.32
N TYR A 227 11.78 -3.45 -13.41
CA TYR A 227 12.81 -3.94 -12.49
C TYR A 227 14.02 -3.01 -12.45
N ALA A 228 14.55 -2.66 -13.62
CA ALA A 228 15.68 -1.76 -13.75
C ALA A 228 15.40 -0.38 -13.12
N CYS A 229 14.19 0.18 -13.26
CA CYS A 229 13.78 1.41 -12.59
C CYS A 229 13.83 1.27 -11.05
N GLY A 230 13.35 0.16 -10.51
CA GLY A 230 13.39 -0.12 -9.07
C GLY A 230 14.82 -0.18 -8.52
N ILE A 231 15.71 -0.86 -9.23
CA ILE A 231 17.14 -0.95 -8.87
C ILE A 231 17.81 0.42 -8.96
N ALA A 232 17.57 1.18 -10.04
CA ALA A 232 18.14 2.52 -10.23
C ALA A 232 17.74 3.47 -9.09
N CYS A 233 16.50 3.42 -8.59
CA CYS A 233 16.05 4.22 -7.44
C CYS A 233 16.95 4.01 -6.21
N SER A 234 17.34 2.78 -5.94
CA SER A 234 18.19 2.42 -4.80
C SER A 234 19.65 2.76 -5.05
N ALA A 235 20.16 2.48 -6.26
CA ALA A 235 21.57 2.70 -6.62
C ALA A 235 21.95 4.19 -6.63
N GLU A 236 21.03 5.05 -7.05
CA GLU A 236 21.20 6.51 -7.12
C GLU A 236 20.73 7.23 -5.83
N GLY A 237 20.54 6.48 -4.76
CA GLY A 237 20.19 7.04 -3.44
C GLY A 237 21.39 7.64 -2.73
N GLU A 238 21.14 8.34 -1.63
CA GLU A 238 22.17 9.02 -0.84
C GLU A 238 21.99 8.82 0.67
N LYS A 239 23.10 8.90 1.41
CA LYS A 239 23.08 8.83 2.86
C LYS A 239 22.62 10.17 3.44
N MET A 240 21.59 10.13 4.28
CA MET A 240 21.04 11.29 4.95
C MET A 240 21.79 11.61 6.25
N PRO A 241 21.70 12.86 6.76
CA PRO A 241 22.30 13.25 8.04
C PRO A 241 21.81 12.42 9.22
N ALA A 242 20.58 11.90 9.18
CA ALA A 242 20.03 11.00 10.20
C ALA A 242 20.66 9.59 10.19
N GLY A 243 21.53 9.29 9.22
CA GLY A 243 22.20 7.99 9.09
C GLY A 243 21.47 6.98 8.19
N ASN A 244 20.20 7.20 7.87
CA ASN A 244 19.44 6.41 6.92
C ASN A 244 19.87 6.70 5.46
N TYR A 245 19.46 5.82 4.54
CA TYR A 245 19.69 5.97 3.11
C TYR A 245 18.39 6.44 2.45
N GLN A 246 18.42 7.56 1.74
CA GLN A 246 17.27 8.08 0.97
C GLN A 246 17.42 7.65 -0.47
N ILE A 247 16.44 6.97 -1.00
CA ILE A 247 16.38 6.60 -2.42
C ILE A 247 16.24 7.84 -3.32
N ASN A 248 16.58 7.70 -4.60
CA ASN A 248 16.35 8.77 -5.57
C ASN A 248 14.85 8.96 -5.84
N LEU A 249 14.29 10.07 -5.36
CA LEU A 249 12.85 10.38 -5.45
C LEU A 249 12.38 10.60 -6.89
N LEU A 250 13.23 11.16 -7.77
CA LEU A 250 12.89 11.34 -9.18
C LEU A 250 12.71 9.98 -9.87
N LEU A 251 13.67 9.08 -9.69
CA LEU A 251 13.60 7.72 -10.26
C LEU A 251 12.44 6.91 -9.66
N ALA A 252 12.10 7.10 -8.38
CA ALA A 252 10.91 6.52 -7.77
C ALA A 252 9.63 6.99 -8.48
N ASN A 253 9.54 8.27 -8.84
CA ASN A 253 8.43 8.81 -9.62
C ASN A 253 8.40 8.24 -11.04
N VAL A 254 9.56 8.08 -11.69
CA VAL A 254 9.65 7.42 -13.01
C VAL A 254 9.17 5.97 -12.91
N CYS A 255 9.61 5.22 -11.90
CA CYS A 255 9.13 3.87 -11.63
C CYS A 255 7.60 3.85 -11.50
N LYS A 256 7.03 4.72 -10.67
CA LYS A 256 5.57 4.83 -10.49
C LYS A 256 4.85 5.20 -11.79
N GLN A 257 5.40 6.09 -12.61
CA GLN A 257 4.80 6.45 -13.89
C GLN A 257 4.75 5.26 -14.85
N ASN A 258 5.81 4.47 -14.92
CA ASN A 258 5.88 3.27 -15.73
C ASN A 258 4.87 2.20 -15.26
N ILE A 259 4.70 2.04 -13.95
CA ILE A 259 3.70 1.14 -13.35
C ILE A 259 2.26 1.47 -13.78
N THR A 260 1.95 2.71 -14.05
CA THR A 260 0.60 3.09 -14.52
C THR A 260 0.33 2.74 -15.99
N ARG A 261 1.32 2.20 -16.70
CA ARG A 261 1.25 1.90 -18.14
C ARG A 261 1.68 0.47 -18.47
N MET A 262 2.89 0.09 -18.09
CA MET A 262 3.52 -1.17 -18.53
C MET A 262 2.76 -2.43 -18.08
N PRO A 263 2.28 -2.57 -16.84
CA PRO A 263 1.50 -3.73 -16.44
C PRO A 263 0.19 -3.90 -17.19
N TYR A 264 -0.45 -2.81 -17.62
CA TYR A 264 -1.66 -2.89 -18.46
C TYR A 264 -1.34 -3.44 -19.84
N GLU A 265 -0.21 -3.05 -20.43
CA GLU A 265 0.21 -3.58 -21.72
C GLU A 265 0.63 -5.05 -21.61
N ILE A 266 1.33 -5.44 -20.53
CA ILE A 266 1.64 -6.85 -20.25
C ILE A 266 0.34 -7.67 -20.13
N ALA A 267 -0.65 -7.19 -19.39
CA ALA A 267 -1.94 -7.87 -19.24
C ALA A 267 -2.68 -7.98 -20.59
N ARG A 268 -2.72 -6.90 -21.39
CA ARG A 268 -3.32 -6.90 -22.72
C ARG A 268 -2.67 -7.93 -23.66
N LEU A 269 -1.35 -8.02 -23.64
CA LEU A 269 -0.62 -9.01 -24.44
C LEU A 269 -0.87 -10.43 -23.96
N ALA A 270 -1.00 -10.65 -22.64
CA ALA A 270 -1.36 -11.94 -22.08
C ALA A 270 -2.76 -12.40 -22.53
N GLU A 271 -3.75 -11.48 -22.47
CA GLU A 271 -5.12 -11.76 -22.98
C GLU A 271 -5.12 -12.09 -24.47
N ASP A 272 -4.36 -11.35 -25.26
CA ASP A 272 -4.27 -11.56 -26.71
C ASP A 272 -3.63 -12.92 -27.02
N ILE A 273 -2.59 -13.34 -26.30
CA ILE A 273 -1.99 -14.69 -26.42
C ILE A 273 -3.00 -15.77 -26.03
N ALA A 274 -3.77 -15.56 -24.97
CA ALA A 274 -4.80 -16.49 -24.51
C ALA A 274 -6.02 -16.57 -25.45
N GLY A 275 -6.12 -15.69 -26.46
CA GLY A 275 -7.17 -15.73 -27.48
C GLY A 275 -8.57 -15.48 -26.93
N GLY A 276 -8.72 -14.64 -25.91
CA GLY A 276 -10.00 -14.34 -25.28
C GLY A 276 -10.52 -15.44 -24.33
N LEU A 277 -9.76 -16.47 -24.07
CA LEU A 277 -10.15 -17.61 -23.21
C LEU A 277 -10.54 -17.15 -21.79
N MET A 278 -9.90 -16.11 -21.28
CA MET A 278 -10.20 -15.54 -19.97
C MET A 278 -11.61 -14.94 -19.88
N ALA A 279 -12.08 -14.31 -20.95
CA ALA A 279 -13.44 -13.76 -21.01
C ALA A 279 -14.50 -14.84 -21.29
N VAL A 280 -14.15 -15.86 -22.07
CA VAL A 280 -15.07 -16.90 -22.55
C VAL A 280 -15.26 -18.01 -21.52
N SER A 281 -14.26 -18.36 -20.74
CA SER A 281 -14.36 -19.42 -19.70
C SER A 281 -15.44 -19.11 -18.66
N TYR A 282 -15.52 -17.90 -18.17
CA TYR A 282 -16.55 -17.46 -17.22
C TYR A 282 -17.98 -17.55 -17.82
N THR A 283 -18.13 -17.19 -19.08
CA THR A 283 -19.41 -17.24 -19.80
C THR A 283 -19.86 -18.69 -20.00
N HIS A 284 -18.96 -19.60 -20.33
CA HIS A 284 -19.28 -21.01 -20.55
C HIS A 284 -19.55 -21.79 -19.26
N LEU A 285 -18.86 -21.49 -18.15
CA LEU A 285 -19.11 -22.09 -16.86
C LEU A 285 -20.53 -21.79 -16.37
N ARG A 286 -21.00 -20.54 -16.49
CA ARG A 286 -22.40 -20.18 -16.15
C ARG A 286 -23.44 -20.79 -17.08
N ALA A 287 -23.14 -20.98 -18.37
CA ALA A 287 -24.05 -21.62 -19.30
C ALA A 287 -24.29 -23.11 -18.97
N HIS A 288 -23.31 -23.80 -18.36
CA HIS A 288 -23.47 -25.17 -17.90
C HIS A 288 -24.33 -25.29 -16.63
N GLU A 289 -24.26 -24.32 -15.71
CA GLU A 289 -25.12 -24.30 -14.50
C GLU A 289 -26.61 -24.15 -14.87
N THR A 290 -26.93 -23.26 -15.80
CA THR A 290 -28.32 -23.04 -16.25
C THR A 290 -28.92 -24.20 -17.05
N SER A 291 -28.10 -25.13 -17.56
CA SER A 291 -28.58 -26.30 -18.32
C SER A 291 -28.82 -27.52 -17.42
N GLN A 292 -28.43 -27.52 -16.16
CA GLN A 292 -28.69 -28.60 -15.20
C GLN A 292 -29.97 -28.37 -14.39
N ASP A 293 -30.51 -27.12 -14.38
CA ASP A 293 -31.74 -26.75 -13.68
C ASP A 293 -33.00 -26.75 -14.59
N LEU A 294 -32.89 -27.26 -15.84
CA LEU A 294 -33.98 -27.52 -16.79
C LEU A 294 -34.08 -29.01 -17.10
#